data_365622b6b4a1138306c4751560552a5e
#
_entry.id   365622b6b4a1138306c4751560552a5e
#
_cell.length_a   1.000
_cell.length_b   1.000
_cell.length_c   1.000
_cell.angle_alpha   90.00
_cell.angle_beta   90.00
_cell.angle_gamma   90.00
#
_symmetry.space_group_name_H-M   'P 1'
#
loop_
_entity.id
_entity.type
_entity.pdbx_description
1 polymer ?
#
loop_
_entity_poly.entity_id
_entity_poly.type
_entity_poly.pdbx_seq_one_letter_code
_entity_poly.pdbx_strand_id
1 'polypeptide(L)'
;MDDRVKELLERVRGTAMAVSEAAGVTARCAGKCAGQMLDTAKLNMKIFDLKGDIDRDLQAIGRMVYDAHRGQETDHDAMDSLLAGIDEKSAAIETLRERVAVLRRSKTCPACGMACGQEDKFCRGCGASL
;
A
#
# COMPACT_ATOMS: atom_id res chain seq x y z
N MET A 1 -19.31 53.20 14.90
CA MET A 1 -19.23 51.97 14.07
C MET A 1 -20.61 51.35 14.05
N ASP A 2 -21.20 51.22 12.89
CA ASP A 2 -22.56 50.70 12.73
C ASP A 2 -22.65 49.23 13.20
N ASP A 3 -23.67 48.92 13.97
CA ASP A 3 -23.91 47.54 14.49
C ASP A 3 -24.03 46.52 13.36
N ARG A 4 -24.47 46.96 12.18
CA ARG A 4 -24.47 46.11 10.93
C ARG A 4 -23.08 45.68 10.48
N VAL A 5 -22.08 46.52 10.68
CA VAL A 5 -20.68 46.21 10.34
C VAL A 5 -20.10 45.16 11.28
N LYS A 6 -20.44 45.25 12.57
CA LYS A 6 -20.05 44.24 13.57
C LYS A 6 -20.67 42.87 13.28
N GLU A 7 -21.95 42.84 12.96
CA GLU A 7 -22.66 41.62 12.63
C GLU A 7 -22.10 40.95 11.35
N LEU A 8 -21.74 41.74 10.34
CA LEU A 8 -21.08 41.24 9.13
C LEU A 8 -19.68 40.69 9.43
N LEU A 9 -18.91 41.33 10.28
CA LEU A 9 -17.58 40.89 10.70
C LEU A 9 -17.65 39.55 11.48
N GLU A 10 -18.64 39.40 12.35
CA GLU A 10 -18.84 38.16 13.09
C GLU A 10 -19.27 37.00 12.15
N ARG A 11 -20.12 37.26 11.17
CA ARG A 11 -20.50 36.26 10.14
C ARG A 11 -19.31 35.84 9.30
N VAL A 12 -18.48 36.79 8.85
CA VAL A 12 -17.26 36.48 8.08
C VAL A 12 -16.25 35.70 8.94
N ARG A 13 -16.13 36.03 10.23
CA ARG A 13 -15.26 35.28 11.15
C ARG A 13 -15.74 33.89 11.41
N GLY A 14 -17.05 33.67 11.55
CA GLY A 14 -17.67 32.36 11.70
C GLY A 14 -17.46 31.44 10.45
N THR A 15 -17.64 32.03 9.26
CA THR A 15 -17.41 31.29 8.01
C THR A 15 -15.93 30.98 7.77
N ALA A 16 -15.01 31.88 8.12
CA ALA A 16 -13.58 31.64 8.02
C ALA A 16 -13.10 30.52 8.95
N MET A 17 -13.64 30.42 10.17
CA MET A 17 -13.35 29.32 11.09
C MET A 17 -13.88 27.98 10.56
N ALA A 18 -15.12 27.94 10.07
CA ALA A 18 -15.71 26.72 9.49
C ALA A 18 -14.94 26.22 8.26
N VAL A 19 -14.46 27.12 7.40
CA VAL A 19 -13.64 26.76 6.24
C VAL A 19 -12.27 26.23 6.66
N SER A 20 -11.65 26.80 7.71
CA SER A 20 -10.34 26.32 8.20
C SER A 20 -10.43 24.92 8.83
N GLU A 21 -11.50 24.61 9.57
CA GLU A 21 -11.74 23.26 10.09
C GLU A 21 -11.99 22.25 8.99
N ALA A 22 -12.82 22.56 7.99
CA ALA A 22 -13.07 21.69 6.85
C ALA A 22 -11.80 21.44 6.03
N ALA A 23 -10.97 22.47 5.80
CA ALA A 23 -9.68 22.34 5.13
C ALA A 23 -8.69 21.46 5.92
N GLY A 24 -8.67 21.57 7.25
CA GLY A 24 -7.83 20.73 8.12
C GLY A 24 -8.21 19.25 8.08
N VAL A 25 -9.51 18.93 8.08
CA VAL A 25 -10.02 17.57 7.95
C VAL A 25 -9.69 16.98 6.56
N THR A 26 -9.91 17.75 5.50
CA THR A 26 -9.61 17.32 4.13
C THR A 26 -8.11 17.05 3.93
N ALA A 27 -7.23 17.90 4.49
CA ALA A 27 -5.79 17.72 4.42
C ALA A 27 -5.32 16.45 5.16
N ARG A 28 -5.90 16.15 6.32
CA ARG A 28 -5.61 14.92 7.08
C ARG A 28 -6.06 13.67 6.33
N CYS A 29 -7.24 13.68 5.71
CA CYS A 29 -7.73 12.59 4.88
C CYS A 29 -6.83 12.37 3.65
N ALA A 30 -6.45 13.42 2.95
CA ALA A 30 -5.54 13.35 1.81
C ALA A 30 -4.17 12.79 2.20
N GLY A 31 -3.61 13.20 3.35
CA GLY A 31 -2.34 12.69 3.86
C GLY A 31 -2.36 11.20 4.18
N LYS A 32 -3.45 10.68 4.77
CA LYS A 32 -3.60 9.24 5.07
C LYS A 32 -3.81 8.41 3.81
N CYS A 33 -4.60 8.88 2.84
CA CYS A 33 -4.75 8.22 1.54
C CYS A 33 -3.41 8.15 0.80
N ALA A 34 -2.63 9.22 0.79
CA ALA A 34 -1.29 9.24 0.20
C ALA A 34 -0.35 8.24 0.89
N GLY A 35 -0.41 8.12 2.21
CA GLY A 35 0.35 7.14 2.99
C GLY A 35 0.04 5.69 2.58
N GLN A 36 -1.24 5.34 2.44
CA GLN A 36 -1.66 4.00 1.98
C GLN A 36 -1.22 3.71 0.54
N MET A 37 -1.28 4.68 -0.35
CA MET A 37 -0.78 4.53 -1.72
C MET A 37 0.74 4.29 -1.75
N LEU A 38 1.50 4.99 -0.91
CA LEU A 38 2.94 4.79 -0.77
C LEU A 38 3.26 3.41 -0.22
N ASP A 39 2.52 2.91 0.77
CA ASP A 39 2.72 1.58 1.33
C ASP A 39 2.43 0.49 0.30
N THR A 40 1.35 0.63 -0.47
CA THR A 40 1.03 -0.28 -1.57
C THR A 40 2.12 -0.26 -2.64
N ALA A 41 2.63 0.92 -3.01
CA ALA A 41 3.71 1.06 -3.97
C ALA A 41 5.00 0.39 -3.49
N LYS A 42 5.38 0.56 -2.22
CA LYS A 42 6.55 -0.11 -1.62
C LYS A 42 6.42 -1.63 -1.62
N LEU A 43 5.23 -2.17 -1.30
CA LEU A 43 4.98 -3.60 -1.33
C LEU A 43 5.07 -4.14 -2.76
N ASN A 44 4.52 -3.43 -3.75
CA ASN A 44 4.62 -3.80 -5.15
C ASN A 44 6.06 -3.77 -5.68
N MET A 45 6.88 -2.81 -5.24
CA MET A 45 8.32 -2.79 -5.56
C MET A 45 9.04 -4.00 -5.00
N LYS A 46 8.78 -4.39 -3.74
CA LYS A 46 9.34 -5.61 -3.15
C LYS A 46 8.94 -6.87 -3.93
N ILE A 47 7.68 -6.96 -4.36
CA ILE A 47 7.21 -8.07 -5.21
C ILE A 47 7.97 -8.09 -6.52
N PHE A 48 8.18 -6.94 -7.15
CA PHE A 48 8.93 -6.82 -8.39
C PHE A 48 10.39 -7.26 -8.23
N ASP A 49 11.05 -6.82 -7.16
CA ASP A 49 12.43 -7.19 -6.86
C ASP A 49 12.57 -8.70 -6.63
N LEU A 50 11.68 -9.31 -5.84
CA LEU A 50 11.65 -10.76 -5.59
C LEU A 50 11.41 -11.57 -6.87
N LYS A 51 10.54 -11.09 -7.76
CA LYS A 51 10.35 -11.72 -9.08
C LYS A 51 11.63 -11.66 -9.93
N GLY A 52 12.31 -10.53 -9.93
CA GLY A 52 13.59 -10.38 -10.61
C GLY A 52 14.67 -11.34 -10.07
N ASP A 53 14.68 -11.56 -8.76
CA ASP A 53 15.58 -12.53 -8.12
C ASP A 53 15.24 -13.96 -8.51
N ILE A 54 13.95 -14.33 -8.52
CA ILE A 54 13.47 -15.63 -9.00
C ILE A 54 13.86 -15.87 -10.45
N ASP A 55 13.70 -14.87 -11.32
CA ASP A 55 14.08 -14.99 -12.74
C ASP A 55 15.58 -15.23 -12.91
N ARG A 56 16.41 -14.59 -12.09
CA ARG A 56 17.87 -14.84 -12.06
C ARG A 56 18.21 -16.24 -11.58
N ASP A 57 17.55 -16.73 -10.54
CA ASP A 57 17.75 -18.09 -10.03
C ASP A 57 17.32 -19.15 -11.06
N LEU A 58 16.18 -18.91 -11.74
CA LEU A 58 15.70 -19.78 -12.83
C LEU A 58 16.67 -19.79 -14.02
N GLN A 59 17.24 -18.65 -14.37
CA GLN A 59 18.28 -18.59 -15.42
C GLN A 59 19.53 -19.37 -15.03
N ALA A 60 19.95 -19.29 -13.78
CA ALA A 60 21.08 -20.05 -13.26
C ALA A 60 20.82 -21.56 -13.33
N ILE A 61 19.64 -22.01 -12.89
CA ILE A 61 19.20 -23.40 -12.99
C ILE A 61 19.14 -23.85 -14.45
N GLY A 62 18.58 -23.02 -15.34
CA GLY A 62 18.51 -23.28 -16.77
C GLY A 62 19.89 -23.48 -17.40
N ARG A 63 20.89 -22.71 -17.00
CA ARG A 63 22.28 -22.90 -17.44
C ARG A 63 22.87 -24.21 -16.92
N MET A 64 22.65 -24.54 -15.65
CA MET A 64 23.12 -25.79 -15.06
C MET A 64 22.53 -27.01 -15.78
N VAL A 65 21.23 -26.99 -16.11
CA VAL A 65 20.56 -28.03 -16.86
C VAL A 65 21.12 -28.15 -18.28
N TYR A 66 21.34 -27.01 -18.94
CA TYR A 66 21.90 -26.98 -20.28
C TYR A 66 23.35 -27.51 -20.32
N ASP A 67 24.17 -27.14 -19.34
CA ASP A 67 25.56 -27.62 -19.21
C ASP A 67 25.60 -29.12 -18.94
N ALA A 68 24.68 -29.65 -18.13
CA ALA A 68 24.50 -31.08 -17.93
C ALA A 68 24.13 -31.80 -19.24
N HIS A 69 23.24 -31.21 -20.05
CA HIS A 69 22.89 -31.75 -21.37
C HIS A 69 24.12 -31.84 -22.31
N ARG A 70 25.06 -30.91 -22.16
CA ARG A 70 26.33 -30.92 -22.90
C ARG A 70 27.39 -31.87 -22.34
N GLY A 71 27.09 -32.58 -21.27
CA GLY A 71 27.99 -33.56 -20.65
C GLY A 71 28.89 -33.00 -19.55
N GLN A 72 28.60 -31.81 -19.02
CA GLN A 72 29.28 -31.26 -17.85
C GLN A 72 28.65 -31.81 -16.56
N GLU A 73 29.46 -31.95 -15.52
CA GLU A 73 28.95 -32.31 -14.20
C GLU A 73 28.06 -31.22 -13.65
N THR A 74 26.91 -31.58 -13.07
CA THR A 74 25.99 -30.68 -12.42
C THR A 74 26.19 -30.71 -10.93
N ASP A 75 26.33 -29.55 -10.31
CA ASP A 75 26.30 -29.38 -8.86
C ASP A 75 24.84 -29.44 -8.38
N HIS A 76 24.40 -30.64 -7.95
CA HIS A 76 23.04 -30.88 -7.48
C HIS A 76 22.72 -30.10 -6.20
N ASP A 77 23.70 -29.93 -5.29
CA ASP A 77 23.48 -29.20 -4.04
C ASP A 77 23.28 -27.70 -4.30
N ALA A 78 24.02 -27.12 -5.25
CA ALA A 78 23.80 -25.76 -5.69
C ALA A 78 22.43 -25.59 -6.37
N MET A 79 22.00 -26.55 -7.17
CA MET A 79 20.66 -26.53 -7.81
C MET A 79 19.54 -26.60 -6.76
N ASP A 80 19.64 -27.50 -5.80
CA ASP A 80 18.65 -27.64 -4.72
C ASP A 80 18.58 -26.39 -3.86
N SER A 81 19.70 -25.73 -3.59
CA SER A 81 19.74 -24.45 -2.87
C SER A 81 19.02 -23.33 -3.64
N LEU A 82 19.20 -23.28 -4.95
CA LEU A 82 18.47 -22.29 -5.80
C LEU A 82 16.97 -22.57 -5.83
N LEU A 83 16.56 -23.84 -5.92
CA LEU A 83 15.14 -24.22 -5.88
C LEU A 83 14.49 -23.86 -4.55
N ALA A 84 15.14 -24.17 -3.43
CA ALA A 84 14.66 -23.79 -2.10
C ALA A 84 14.55 -22.25 -1.96
N GLY A 85 15.51 -21.50 -2.49
CA GLY A 85 15.48 -20.04 -2.52
C GLY A 85 14.33 -19.48 -3.36
N ILE A 86 13.96 -20.11 -4.47
CA ILE A 86 12.79 -19.75 -5.28
C ILE A 86 11.50 -19.99 -4.50
N ASP A 87 11.38 -21.12 -3.80
CA ASP A 87 10.19 -21.43 -3.00
C ASP A 87 9.99 -20.41 -1.88
N GLU A 88 11.06 -20.03 -1.16
CA GLU A 88 11.00 -18.99 -0.13
C GLU A 88 10.56 -17.64 -0.70
N LYS A 89 11.13 -17.22 -1.82
CA LYS A 89 10.79 -15.94 -2.48
C LYS A 89 9.35 -15.97 -3.00
N SER A 90 8.89 -17.10 -3.53
CA SER A 90 7.51 -17.28 -3.99
C SER A 90 6.51 -17.17 -2.85
N ALA A 91 6.79 -17.78 -1.70
CA ALA A 91 5.98 -17.66 -0.49
C ALA A 91 5.94 -16.22 0.03
N ALA A 92 7.08 -15.53 0.01
CA ALA A 92 7.16 -14.11 0.38
C ALA A 92 6.32 -13.21 -0.55
N ILE A 93 6.32 -13.48 -1.85
CA ILE A 93 5.48 -12.77 -2.84
C ILE A 93 4.00 -12.95 -2.52
N GLU A 94 3.55 -14.17 -2.23
CA GLU A 94 2.13 -14.41 -1.89
C GLU A 94 1.73 -13.67 -0.62
N THR A 95 2.56 -13.68 0.43
CA THR A 95 2.32 -12.90 1.65
C THR A 95 2.21 -11.39 1.35
N LEU A 96 3.08 -10.86 0.51
CA LEU A 96 3.04 -9.44 0.12
C LEU A 96 1.79 -9.11 -0.71
N ARG A 97 1.37 -10.02 -1.61
CA ARG A 97 0.13 -9.86 -2.39
C ARG A 97 -1.11 -9.83 -1.51
N GLU A 98 -1.18 -10.68 -0.48
CA GLU A 98 -2.27 -10.67 0.49
C GLU A 98 -2.33 -9.33 1.23
N ARG A 99 -1.19 -8.79 1.66
CA ARG A 99 -1.13 -7.47 2.29
C ARG A 99 -1.58 -6.35 1.36
N VAL A 100 -1.18 -6.37 0.09
CA VAL A 100 -1.65 -5.43 -0.92
C VAL A 100 -3.16 -5.54 -1.12
N ALA A 101 -3.71 -6.76 -1.16
CA ALA A 101 -5.15 -6.98 -1.29
C ALA A 101 -5.94 -6.42 -0.11
N VAL A 102 -5.43 -6.59 1.12
CA VAL A 102 -6.03 -5.99 2.34
C VAL A 102 -6.02 -4.46 2.25
N LEU A 103 -4.90 -3.86 1.87
CA LEU A 103 -4.80 -2.40 1.73
C LEU A 103 -5.75 -1.84 0.65
N ARG A 104 -5.92 -2.56 -0.45
CA ARG A 104 -6.83 -2.16 -1.53
C ARG A 104 -8.31 -2.31 -1.17
N ARG A 105 -8.65 -3.22 -0.27
CA ARG A 105 -10.03 -3.43 0.21
C ARG A 105 -10.45 -2.44 1.30
N SER A 106 -9.53 -1.69 1.88
CA SER A 106 -9.87 -0.69 2.89
C SER A 106 -10.38 0.59 2.23
N LYS A 107 -11.50 1.11 2.75
CA LYS A 107 -11.96 2.48 2.48
C LYS A 107 -11.35 3.42 3.50
N THR A 108 -11.07 4.64 3.10
CA THR A 108 -10.64 5.68 4.05
C THR A 108 -11.84 6.51 4.47
N CYS A 109 -12.09 6.63 5.77
CA CYS A 109 -13.15 7.47 6.28
C CYS A 109 -12.92 8.94 5.90
N PRO A 110 -13.89 9.63 5.26
CA PRO A 110 -13.73 11.03 4.87
C PRO A 110 -13.69 11.99 6.08
N ALA A 111 -14.22 11.59 7.22
CA ALA A 111 -14.27 12.42 8.42
C ALA A 111 -12.99 12.34 9.28
N CYS A 112 -12.48 11.14 9.57
CA CYS A 112 -11.31 10.94 10.45
C CYS A 112 -10.10 10.32 9.75
N GLY A 113 -10.23 9.86 8.50
CA GLY A 113 -9.17 9.21 7.72
C GLY A 113 -8.77 7.83 8.21
N MET A 114 -9.56 7.17 9.08
CA MET A 114 -9.33 5.79 9.49
C MET A 114 -9.62 4.84 8.33
N ALA A 115 -8.80 3.78 8.20
CA ALA A 115 -9.06 2.69 7.27
C ALA A 115 -10.25 1.86 7.76
N CYS A 116 -11.26 1.71 6.90
CA CYS A 116 -12.49 0.96 7.17
C CYS A 116 -12.63 -0.16 6.13
N GLY A 117 -13.38 -1.21 6.45
CA GLY A 117 -13.70 -2.27 5.51
C GLY A 117 -14.61 -1.77 4.37
N GLN A 118 -14.58 -2.42 3.21
CA GLN A 118 -15.45 -2.05 2.08
C GLN A 118 -16.93 -2.20 2.39
N GLU A 119 -17.25 -3.18 3.24
CA GLU A 119 -18.62 -3.48 3.68
C GLU A 119 -19.10 -2.59 4.84
N ASP A 120 -18.20 -1.81 5.44
CA ASP A 120 -18.54 -0.95 6.56
C ASP A 120 -19.41 0.22 6.08
N LYS A 121 -20.57 0.38 6.68
CA LYS A 121 -21.50 1.51 6.41
C LYS A 121 -21.15 2.74 7.26
N PHE A 122 -20.48 2.54 8.38
CA PHE A 122 -20.09 3.57 9.32
C PHE A 122 -18.62 3.37 9.72
N CYS A 123 -17.92 4.47 9.96
CA CYS A 123 -16.55 4.43 10.45
C CYS A 123 -16.50 3.89 11.88
N ARG A 124 -15.65 2.89 12.13
CA ARG A 124 -15.45 2.33 13.48
C ARG A 124 -14.76 3.29 14.44
N GLY A 125 -14.06 4.30 13.92
CA GLY A 125 -13.34 5.27 14.74
C GLY A 125 -14.15 6.50 15.12
N CYS A 126 -14.92 7.08 14.21
CA CYS A 126 -15.65 8.33 14.44
C CYS A 126 -17.18 8.20 14.25
N GLY A 127 -17.69 7.07 13.76
CA GLY A 127 -19.10 6.85 13.52
C GLY A 127 -19.71 7.58 12.32
N ALA A 128 -18.88 8.23 11.48
CA ALA A 128 -19.35 8.87 10.25
C ALA A 128 -19.86 7.81 9.25
N SER A 129 -20.90 8.15 8.47
CA SER A 129 -21.38 7.28 7.39
C SER A 129 -20.36 7.23 6.25
N LEU A 130 -20.17 6.03 5.69
CA LEU A 130 -19.17 5.75 4.63
C LEU A 130 -19.87 5.56 3.28
#